data_0b69f4205a29a458133dd84aa10d99c9
#
_entry.id   0b69f4205a29a458133dd84aa10d99c9
#
_cell.length_a   1.000
_cell.length_b   1.000
_cell.length_c   1.000
_cell.angle_alpha   90.00
_cell.angle_beta   90.00
_cell.angle_gamma   90.00
#
_symmetry.space_group_name_H-M   'P 1'
#
loop_
_entity.id
_entity.type
_entity.pdbx_description
1 polymer ?
#
loop_
_entity_poly.entity_id
_entity_poly.type
_entity_poly.pdbx_seq_one_letter_code
_entity_poly.pdbx_strand_id
1 'polypeptide(L)'
;MKARYFPQAEYEERWARVHAEMKRRGHSVALVWGKTSGVYERAGDMLYLTNYFSTHSGQEPDSELWNARGFSCVILEDGQAPELHTDESEPRLDIIATDRFHGHYDVIKGVADALKRRKIEGPVAFVGSDFLPVKYARQLERYSPQIQFVDDDDLVRDVRKIKSARELDCFREGGAIVTRGLTALMEAMVQGKTEAEAAAAGAKIVMESGGSWHRIPISHGSKGRYLESNPLVGYSTDAPARGDMFHGWIYGPIYQGYWLDPGRTGVCGGKPSPEQKRMGEKLVEIMERLMAEIKPGVLVKKVALLGDELTSQSGYVSEVLKTNWPYYGHSNGCMWERPYIEPRLCSDTEIFEENMVASVEGFFDFEGAGTAGYETNYIITKTGVEVITPVRNIWW
;
A
#
# COMPACT_ATOMS: atom_id res chain seq x y z
N MET A 1 -16.07 23.18 6.71
CA MET A 1 -15.03 22.18 6.39
C MET A 1 -15.74 20.86 6.16
N LYS A 2 -15.52 20.14 5.05
CA LYS A 2 -16.13 18.81 4.87
C LYS A 2 -15.48 17.89 5.90
N ALA A 3 -16.26 17.26 6.76
CA ALA A 3 -15.75 16.36 7.80
C ALA A 3 -15.09 15.11 7.18
N ARG A 4 -15.54 14.66 6.00
CA ARG A 4 -15.04 13.50 5.25
C ARG A 4 -14.76 13.86 3.80
N TYR A 5 -13.74 13.23 3.20
CA TYR A 5 -13.46 13.35 1.77
C TYR A 5 -14.57 12.72 0.92
N PHE A 6 -14.94 11.47 1.26
CA PHE A 6 -16.02 10.75 0.58
C PHE A 6 -17.39 11.06 1.21
N PRO A 7 -18.45 11.27 0.40
CA PRO A 7 -19.82 11.42 0.89
C PRO A 7 -20.35 10.10 1.45
N GLN A 8 -21.42 10.14 2.24
CA GLN A 8 -22.05 8.97 2.84
C GLN A 8 -22.46 7.92 1.79
N ALA A 9 -23.03 8.35 0.66
CA ALA A 9 -23.45 7.45 -0.42
C ALA A 9 -22.31 6.58 -0.97
N GLU A 10 -21.07 7.10 -0.99
CA GLU A 10 -19.89 6.30 -1.39
C GLU A 10 -19.67 5.10 -0.47
N TYR A 11 -19.83 5.28 0.85
CA TYR A 11 -19.69 4.18 1.81
C TYR A 11 -20.84 3.18 1.70
N GLU A 12 -22.05 3.66 1.47
CA GLU A 12 -23.22 2.79 1.26
C GLU A 12 -23.07 1.93 0.01
N GLU A 13 -22.51 2.46 -1.08
CA GLU A 13 -22.15 1.70 -2.27
C GLU A 13 -21.05 0.65 -2.00
N ARG A 14 -20.01 1.02 -1.22
CA ARG A 14 -18.97 0.08 -0.78
C ARG A 14 -19.54 -1.07 0.05
N TRP A 15 -20.43 -0.76 0.99
CA TRP A 15 -21.13 -1.78 1.81
C TRP A 15 -21.96 -2.71 0.95
N ALA A 16 -22.74 -2.16 0.01
CA ALA A 16 -23.55 -2.98 -0.90
C ALA A 16 -22.69 -3.95 -1.73
N ARG A 17 -21.53 -3.48 -2.23
CA ARG A 17 -20.58 -4.32 -2.98
C ARG A 17 -19.98 -5.42 -2.10
N VAL A 18 -19.59 -5.11 -0.86
CA VAL A 18 -19.02 -6.11 0.05
C VAL A 18 -20.10 -7.12 0.47
N HIS A 19 -21.33 -6.69 0.74
CA HIS A 19 -22.44 -7.63 1.04
C HIS A 19 -22.76 -8.55 -0.15
N ALA A 20 -22.70 -8.04 -1.38
CA ALA A 20 -22.87 -8.87 -2.57
C ALA A 20 -21.76 -9.93 -2.68
N GLU A 21 -20.52 -9.57 -2.35
CA GLU A 21 -19.39 -10.48 -2.35
C GLU A 21 -19.49 -11.51 -1.19
N MET A 22 -19.90 -11.10 0.01
CA MET A 22 -20.19 -12.00 1.12
C MET A 22 -21.22 -13.06 0.70
N LYS A 23 -22.32 -12.63 0.08
CA LYS A 23 -23.36 -13.54 -0.41
C LYS A 23 -22.83 -14.48 -1.48
N ARG A 24 -22.02 -14.00 -2.41
CA ARG A 24 -21.39 -14.82 -3.47
C ARG A 24 -20.49 -15.92 -2.88
N ARG A 25 -19.81 -15.63 -1.76
CA ARG A 25 -18.94 -16.56 -1.02
C ARG A 25 -19.70 -17.44 -0.02
N GLY A 26 -20.99 -17.20 0.20
CA GLY A 26 -21.82 -17.96 1.14
C GLY A 26 -21.70 -17.50 2.59
N HIS A 27 -21.23 -16.28 2.84
CA HIS A 27 -21.14 -15.69 4.18
C HIS A 27 -22.35 -14.82 4.49
N SER A 28 -22.96 -15.04 5.65
CA SER A 28 -24.03 -14.16 6.21
C SER A 28 -23.47 -13.13 7.19
N VAL A 29 -22.34 -13.44 7.82
CA VAL A 29 -21.64 -12.57 8.77
C VAL A 29 -20.15 -12.63 8.49
N ALA A 30 -19.48 -11.48 8.62
CA ALA A 30 -18.02 -11.38 8.58
C ALA A 30 -17.49 -10.52 9.72
N LEU A 31 -16.35 -10.89 10.28
CA LEU A 31 -15.52 -10.07 11.15
C LEU A 31 -14.33 -9.57 10.35
N VAL A 32 -14.27 -8.26 10.14
CA VAL A 32 -13.16 -7.62 9.44
C VAL A 32 -12.29 -6.94 10.49
N TRP A 33 -11.15 -7.53 10.77
CA TRP A 33 -10.19 -7.01 11.74
C TRP A 33 -9.27 -5.97 11.10
N GLY A 34 -8.89 -4.98 11.88
CA GLY A 34 -7.91 -3.97 11.53
C GLY A 34 -6.99 -3.68 12.71
N LYS A 35 -5.78 -3.25 12.39
CA LYS A 35 -4.86 -2.71 13.36
C LYS A 35 -4.32 -1.40 12.82
N THR A 36 -4.44 -0.36 13.60
CA THR A 36 -3.86 0.93 13.27
C THR A 36 -2.73 1.21 14.23
N SER A 37 -1.53 1.35 13.73
CA SER A 37 -0.42 1.98 14.43
C SER A 37 0.65 2.35 13.40
N GLY A 38 0.93 3.59 13.33
CA GLY A 38 2.08 4.05 12.64
C GLY A 38 2.07 3.76 11.17
N VAL A 39 2.02 2.59 10.56
CA VAL A 39 2.21 2.71 9.13
C VAL A 39 2.01 1.52 8.21
N TYR A 40 2.20 0.33 8.64
CA TYR A 40 2.05 -0.87 7.80
C TYR A 40 0.85 -1.69 8.19
N GLU A 41 -0.03 -1.09 8.90
CA GLU A 41 -1.04 -1.87 9.53
C GLU A 41 -2.19 -2.12 8.59
N ARG A 42 -2.78 -3.22 8.80
CA ARG A 42 -3.97 -3.70 8.14
C ARG A 42 -5.20 -2.83 8.49
N ALA A 43 -5.06 -1.52 8.21
CA ALA A 43 -6.11 -0.54 8.40
C ALA A 43 -6.92 -0.28 7.13
N GLY A 44 -6.48 -0.77 5.98
CA GLY A 44 -7.09 -0.47 4.70
C GLY A 44 -8.56 -0.86 4.61
N ASP A 45 -8.93 -2.02 5.13
CA ASP A 45 -10.32 -2.47 5.13
C ASP A 45 -11.19 -1.63 6.07
N MET A 46 -10.62 -1.17 7.21
CA MET A 46 -11.31 -0.26 8.13
C MET A 46 -11.58 1.11 7.47
N LEU A 47 -10.56 1.68 6.80
CA LEU A 47 -10.71 2.92 6.05
C LEU A 47 -11.76 2.79 4.96
N TYR A 48 -11.70 1.72 4.18
CA TYR A 48 -12.63 1.46 3.09
C TYR A 48 -14.08 1.36 3.57
N LEU A 49 -14.31 0.62 4.67
CA LEU A 49 -15.65 0.36 5.19
C LEU A 49 -16.20 1.49 6.05
N THR A 50 -15.38 2.15 6.85
CA THR A 50 -15.89 3.03 7.92
C THR A 50 -15.21 4.39 8.00
N ASN A 51 -14.20 4.66 7.19
CA ASN A 51 -13.33 5.83 7.32
C ASN A 51 -12.65 5.92 8.71
N TYR A 52 -12.53 4.81 9.41
CA TYR A 52 -11.88 4.77 10.70
C TYR A 52 -10.38 4.56 10.55
N PHE A 53 -9.62 5.38 11.23
CA PHE A 53 -8.18 5.24 11.41
C PHE A 53 -7.80 5.83 12.76
N SER A 54 -7.24 5.01 13.66
CA SER A 54 -6.70 5.49 14.93
C SER A 54 -5.22 5.84 14.79
N THR A 55 -4.83 6.96 15.37
CA THR A 55 -3.42 7.36 15.47
C THR A 55 -2.77 6.97 16.79
N HIS A 56 -3.54 6.40 17.73
CA HIS A 56 -3.12 6.16 19.11
C HIS A 56 -2.77 4.71 19.41
N SER A 57 -2.49 3.91 18.44
CA SER A 57 -2.43 2.47 18.64
C SER A 57 -1.04 1.93 18.93
N GLY A 58 -0.99 0.82 19.66
CA GLY A 58 0.18 -0.03 19.75
C GLY A 58 1.27 0.43 20.72
N GLN A 59 0.96 1.28 21.67
CA GLN A 59 1.94 1.73 22.67
C GLN A 59 2.32 0.60 23.64
N GLU A 60 1.35 -0.23 24.01
CA GLU A 60 1.55 -1.37 24.90
C GLU A 60 0.75 -2.59 24.42
N PRO A 61 1.29 -3.43 23.57
CA PRO A 61 0.54 -4.47 22.84
C PRO A 61 -0.15 -5.50 23.74
N ASP A 62 0.24 -5.64 24.99
CA ASP A 62 -0.33 -6.59 25.95
C ASP A 62 -1.11 -5.96 27.11
N SER A 63 -1.25 -4.64 27.10
CA SER A 63 -2.00 -3.92 28.15
C SER A 63 -3.52 -3.97 27.88
N GLU A 64 -4.31 -4.02 28.95
CA GLU A 64 -5.77 -3.88 28.92
C GLU A 64 -6.20 -2.40 29.06
N LEU A 65 -5.34 -1.46 28.67
CA LEU A 65 -5.66 -0.04 28.65
C LEU A 65 -6.32 0.36 27.32
N TRP A 66 -7.11 1.44 27.38
CA TRP A 66 -7.62 2.08 26.17
C TRP A 66 -6.49 2.44 25.21
N ASN A 67 -6.72 2.24 23.90
CA ASN A 67 -5.78 2.52 22.81
C ASN A 67 -4.46 1.72 22.84
N ALA A 68 -4.29 0.79 23.78
CA ALA A 68 -3.01 0.11 23.95
C ALA A 68 -2.69 -0.86 22.81
N ARG A 69 -3.69 -1.63 22.36
CA ARG A 69 -3.52 -2.70 21.35
C ARG A 69 -3.71 -2.20 19.93
N GLY A 70 -4.51 -1.16 19.73
CA GLY A 70 -4.83 -0.58 18.42
C GLY A 70 -5.65 -1.49 17.52
N PHE A 71 -6.37 -2.46 18.08
CA PHE A 71 -7.26 -3.31 17.30
C PHE A 71 -8.62 -2.66 17.08
N SER A 72 -9.15 -2.89 15.90
CA SER A 72 -10.53 -2.59 15.53
C SER A 72 -11.14 -3.76 14.80
N CYS A 73 -12.45 -3.87 14.86
CA CYS A 73 -13.19 -4.90 14.14
C CYS A 73 -14.47 -4.29 13.58
N VAL A 74 -14.76 -4.57 12.33
CA VAL A 74 -16.07 -4.30 11.74
C VAL A 74 -16.84 -5.61 11.69
N ILE A 75 -18.04 -5.64 12.29
CA ILE A 75 -19.01 -6.72 12.08
C ILE A 75 -19.86 -6.34 10.88
N LEU A 76 -19.79 -7.15 9.83
CA LEU A 76 -20.67 -7.09 8.68
C LEU A 76 -21.75 -8.16 8.81
N GLU A 77 -23.00 -7.76 8.63
CA GLU A 77 -24.17 -8.65 8.63
C GLU A 77 -25.05 -8.26 7.44
N ASP A 78 -25.53 -9.23 6.68
CA ASP A 78 -26.23 -8.99 5.43
C ASP A 78 -27.36 -7.95 5.57
N GLY A 79 -27.33 -6.96 4.67
CA GLY A 79 -28.32 -5.87 4.62
C GLY A 79 -28.22 -4.82 5.72
N GLN A 80 -27.21 -4.86 6.59
CA GLN A 80 -27.01 -3.87 7.65
C GLN A 80 -25.79 -2.99 7.40
N ALA A 81 -25.83 -1.74 7.91
CA ALA A 81 -24.64 -0.92 7.96
C ALA A 81 -23.55 -1.56 8.83
N PRO A 82 -22.27 -1.43 8.47
CA PRO A 82 -21.15 -1.96 9.27
C PRO A 82 -21.21 -1.50 10.72
N GLU A 83 -20.91 -2.39 11.65
CA GLU A 83 -20.78 -2.05 13.07
C GLU A 83 -19.31 -2.05 13.46
N LEU A 84 -18.81 -0.88 13.88
CA LEU A 84 -17.41 -0.67 14.21
C LEU A 84 -17.17 -0.83 15.72
N HIS A 85 -16.25 -1.71 16.07
CA HIS A 85 -15.75 -1.94 17.43
C HIS A 85 -14.27 -1.55 17.48
N THR A 86 -13.88 -0.75 18.48
CA THR A 86 -12.48 -0.30 18.66
C THR A 86 -12.07 -0.33 20.11
N ASP A 87 -10.77 -0.27 20.37
CA ASP A 87 -10.22 -0.01 21.71
C ASP A 87 -9.99 1.48 21.98
N GLU A 88 -10.42 2.37 21.09
CA GLU A 88 -10.36 3.82 21.25
C GLU A 88 -11.60 4.34 21.98
N SER A 89 -11.38 5.16 23.01
CA SER A 89 -12.45 5.70 23.86
C SER A 89 -13.18 6.89 23.23
N GLU A 90 -12.46 7.72 22.48
CA GLU A 90 -12.96 8.99 21.94
C GLU A 90 -12.55 9.19 20.47
N PRO A 91 -13.09 8.39 19.54
CA PRO A 91 -12.78 8.55 18.12
C PRO A 91 -13.45 9.80 17.53
N ARG A 92 -12.95 10.22 16.38
CA ARG A 92 -13.55 11.29 15.58
C ARG A 92 -14.85 10.80 14.91
N LEU A 93 -15.94 10.72 15.69
CA LEU A 93 -17.25 10.27 15.21
C LEU A 93 -17.78 11.10 14.04
N ASP A 94 -17.36 12.36 13.93
CA ASP A 94 -17.74 13.26 12.83
C ASP A 94 -17.20 12.84 11.45
N ILE A 95 -16.15 11.98 11.42
CA ILE A 95 -15.58 11.46 10.17
C ILE A 95 -15.87 9.97 9.94
N ILE A 96 -16.30 9.22 10.94
CA ILE A 96 -16.69 7.81 10.79
C ILE A 96 -17.97 7.70 9.96
N ALA A 97 -17.99 6.74 9.02
CA ALA A 97 -19.08 6.59 8.06
C ALA A 97 -20.28 5.81 8.58
N THR A 98 -20.15 5.13 9.71
CA THR A 98 -21.25 4.40 10.36
C THR A 98 -21.59 5.04 11.70
N ASP A 99 -22.88 5.05 12.04
CA ASP A 99 -23.38 5.46 13.36
C ASP A 99 -23.38 4.30 14.40
N ARG A 100 -23.06 3.09 13.93
CA ARG A 100 -22.99 1.88 14.75
C ARG A 100 -21.56 1.72 15.29
N PHE A 101 -21.22 2.51 16.31
CA PHE A 101 -19.90 2.53 16.94
C PHE A 101 -19.92 2.03 18.37
N HIS A 102 -18.92 1.25 18.75
CA HIS A 102 -18.71 0.75 20.11
C HIS A 102 -17.24 0.80 20.53
N GLY A 103 -16.94 1.58 21.56
CA GLY A 103 -15.64 1.60 22.23
C GLY A 103 -15.54 0.53 23.33
N HIS A 104 -14.38 -0.12 23.44
CA HIS A 104 -14.14 -1.19 24.42
C HIS A 104 -12.75 -1.09 25.04
N TYR A 105 -12.64 -1.41 26.32
CA TYR A 105 -11.36 -1.67 26.96
C TYR A 105 -10.68 -2.93 26.36
N ASP A 106 -11.47 -3.96 26.10
CA ASP A 106 -11.08 -5.19 25.44
C ASP A 106 -11.98 -5.39 24.23
N VAL A 107 -11.48 -5.01 23.05
CA VAL A 107 -12.22 -5.11 21.79
C VAL A 107 -12.50 -6.57 21.42
N ILE A 108 -11.60 -7.51 21.77
CA ILE A 108 -11.82 -8.96 21.50
C ILE A 108 -13.06 -9.45 22.25
N LYS A 109 -13.14 -9.10 23.56
CA LYS A 109 -14.32 -9.44 24.36
C LYS A 109 -15.56 -8.68 23.88
N GLY A 110 -15.43 -7.41 23.53
CA GLY A 110 -16.54 -6.58 23.02
C GLY A 110 -17.18 -7.16 21.77
N VAL A 111 -16.36 -7.62 20.81
CA VAL A 111 -16.82 -8.30 19.59
C VAL A 111 -17.51 -9.62 19.93
N ALA A 112 -16.91 -10.45 20.78
CA ALA A 112 -17.52 -11.71 21.23
C ALA A 112 -18.88 -11.50 21.91
N ASP A 113 -18.99 -10.49 22.79
CA ASP A 113 -20.24 -10.13 23.44
C ASP A 113 -21.31 -9.64 22.43
N ALA A 114 -20.89 -8.93 21.37
CA ALA A 114 -21.79 -8.51 20.31
C ALA A 114 -22.34 -9.70 19.52
N LEU A 115 -21.48 -10.65 19.12
CA LEU A 115 -21.90 -11.89 18.47
C LEU A 115 -22.91 -12.68 19.32
N LYS A 116 -22.63 -12.80 20.62
CA LYS A 116 -23.52 -13.49 21.56
C LYS A 116 -24.87 -12.78 21.71
N ARG A 117 -24.90 -11.45 21.88
CA ARG A 117 -26.16 -10.69 22.00
C ARG A 117 -27.05 -10.84 20.76
N ARG A 118 -26.44 -10.97 19.58
CA ARG A 118 -27.14 -11.18 18.31
C ARG A 118 -27.50 -12.63 18.04
N LYS A 119 -27.09 -13.56 18.90
CA LYS A 119 -27.29 -15.00 18.75
C LYS A 119 -26.71 -15.52 17.42
N ILE A 120 -25.55 -14.98 17.02
CA ILE A 120 -24.82 -15.45 15.84
C ILE A 120 -24.15 -16.76 16.21
N GLU A 121 -24.35 -17.77 15.37
CA GLU A 121 -23.83 -19.14 15.52
C GLU A 121 -23.38 -19.68 14.16
N GLY A 122 -22.49 -20.68 14.17
CA GLY A 122 -22.02 -21.35 12.95
C GLY A 122 -20.88 -20.58 12.23
N PRO A 123 -20.81 -20.68 10.89
CA PRO A 123 -19.69 -20.12 10.15
C PRO A 123 -19.77 -18.59 10.06
N VAL A 124 -18.65 -17.93 10.39
CA VAL A 124 -18.43 -16.48 10.28
C VAL A 124 -17.14 -16.26 9.52
N ALA A 125 -17.17 -15.46 8.47
CA ALA A 125 -15.96 -15.09 7.73
C ALA A 125 -15.02 -14.30 8.64
N PHE A 126 -13.74 -14.65 8.61
CA PHE A 126 -12.69 -14.02 9.39
C PHE A 126 -11.70 -13.35 8.44
N VAL A 127 -11.70 -12.01 8.42
CA VAL A 127 -10.79 -11.19 7.61
C VAL A 127 -9.76 -10.58 8.54
N GLY A 128 -8.48 -10.78 8.26
CA GLY A 128 -7.36 -10.33 9.09
C GLY A 128 -6.69 -11.48 9.87
N SER A 129 -6.83 -12.73 9.42
CA SER A 129 -6.17 -13.90 9.99
C SER A 129 -4.65 -13.82 9.93
N ASP A 130 -4.13 -13.08 8.96
CA ASP A 130 -2.71 -12.92 8.70
C ASP A 130 -1.99 -11.90 9.62
N PHE A 131 -2.72 -11.14 10.45
CA PHE A 131 -2.10 -10.16 11.34
C PHE A 131 -2.66 -10.16 12.76
N LEU A 132 -3.85 -10.70 13.02
CA LEU A 132 -4.34 -10.79 14.40
C LEU A 132 -3.46 -11.78 15.18
N PRO A 133 -2.76 -11.35 16.25
CA PRO A 133 -1.89 -12.25 16.99
C PRO A 133 -2.65 -13.48 17.47
N VAL A 134 -2.02 -14.64 17.37
CA VAL A 134 -2.62 -15.95 17.75
C VAL A 134 -3.17 -15.96 19.19
N LYS A 135 -2.60 -15.16 20.10
CA LYS A 135 -3.10 -14.97 21.45
C LYS A 135 -4.55 -14.46 21.45
N TYR A 136 -4.82 -13.45 20.64
CA TYR A 136 -6.13 -12.79 20.56
C TYR A 136 -7.14 -13.60 19.74
N ALA A 137 -6.69 -14.25 18.68
CA ALA A 137 -7.53 -15.19 17.93
C ALA A 137 -8.06 -16.32 18.84
N ARG A 138 -7.16 -16.97 19.61
CA ARG A 138 -7.54 -17.98 20.59
C ARG A 138 -8.40 -17.45 21.73
N GLN A 139 -8.27 -16.18 22.09
CA GLN A 139 -9.11 -15.54 23.09
C GLN A 139 -10.52 -15.34 22.54
N LEU A 140 -10.65 -14.89 21.29
CA LEU A 140 -11.92 -14.74 20.59
C LEU A 140 -12.65 -16.09 20.48
N GLU A 141 -11.96 -17.16 20.09
CA GLU A 141 -12.50 -18.52 20.03
C GLU A 141 -13.06 -18.97 21.40
N ARG A 142 -12.30 -18.74 22.48
CA ARG A 142 -12.78 -19.09 23.85
C ARG A 142 -14.00 -18.30 24.28
N TYR A 143 -14.11 -17.03 23.85
CA TYR A 143 -15.28 -16.19 24.18
C TYR A 143 -16.49 -16.50 23.30
N SER A 144 -16.29 -17.09 22.13
CA SER A 144 -17.31 -17.36 21.13
C SER A 144 -17.28 -18.82 20.65
N PRO A 145 -17.44 -19.82 21.58
CA PRO A 145 -17.30 -21.24 21.22
C PRO A 145 -18.41 -21.75 20.26
N GLN A 146 -19.49 -20.99 20.07
CA GLN A 146 -20.56 -21.27 19.12
C GLN A 146 -20.24 -20.87 17.69
N ILE A 147 -19.13 -20.15 17.46
CA ILE A 147 -18.71 -19.64 16.14
C ILE A 147 -17.66 -20.57 15.55
N GLN A 148 -17.82 -20.87 14.27
CA GLN A 148 -16.77 -21.43 13.41
C GLN A 148 -16.19 -20.30 12.57
N PHE A 149 -14.99 -19.85 12.91
CA PHE A 149 -14.28 -18.86 12.11
C PHE A 149 -13.74 -19.49 10.83
N VAL A 150 -13.99 -18.82 9.68
CA VAL A 150 -13.56 -19.26 8.35
C VAL A 150 -12.71 -18.15 7.76
N ASP A 151 -11.42 -18.40 7.58
CA ASP A 151 -10.47 -17.42 7.03
C ASP A 151 -10.88 -17.01 5.62
N ASP A 152 -11.02 -15.69 5.39
CA ASP A 152 -11.33 -15.10 4.09
C ASP A 152 -10.74 -13.69 3.97
N ASP A 153 -9.42 -13.62 4.04
CA ASP A 153 -8.67 -12.35 4.05
C ASP A 153 -8.86 -11.52 2.77
N ASP A 154 -9.28 -12.16 1.69
CA ASP A 154 -9.49 -11.49 0.40
C ASP A 154 -10.93 -10.95 0.21
N LEU A 155 -11.85 -11.18 1.16
CA LEU A 155 -13.25 -10.77 1.03
C LEU A 155 -13.41 -9.28 0.71
N VAL A 156 -12.78 -8.39 1.47
CA VAL A 156 -12.87 -6.95 1.27
C VAL A 156 -11.88 -6.49 0.20
N ARG A 157 -10.69 -7.09 0.14
CA ARG A 157 -9.63 -6.79 -0.83
C ARG A 157 -10.10 -6.96 -2.27
N ASP A 158 -10.82 -8.06 -2.58
CA ASP A 158 -11.34 -8.32 -3.92
C ASP A 158 -12.39 -7.30 -4.37
N VAL A 159 -13.11 -6.71 -3.42
CA VAL A 159 -14.07 -5.65 -3.72
C VAL A 159 -13.36 -4.30 -3.94
N ARG A 160 -12.42 -3.92 -3.08
CA ARG A 160 -11.76 -2.61 -3.12
C ARG A 160 -10.63 -2.50 -4.16
N LYS A 161 -10.20 -3.62 -4.77
CA LYS A 161 -9.23 -3.58 -5.87
C LYS A 161 -9.73 -2.77 -7.07
N ILE A 162 -11.06 -2.73 -7.31
CA ILE A 162 -11.70 -1.92 -8.34
C ILE A 162 -12.19 -0.61 -7.71
N LYS A 163 -11.55 0.48 -8.07
CA LYS A 163 -11.76 1.80 -7.49
C LYS A 163 -13.00 2.48 -8.05
N SER A 164 -13.71 3.22 -7.22
CA SER A 164 -14.75 4.15 -7.67
C SER A 164 -14.13 5.36 -8.39
N ALA A 165 -14.94 6.13 -9.10
CA ALA A 165 -14.48 7.36 -9.73
C ALA A 165 -13.89 8.36 -8.72
N ARG A 166 -14.46 8.45 -7.51
CA ARG A 166 -13.96 9.32 -6.44
C ARG A 166 -12.64 8.82 -5.82
N GLU A 167 -12.47 7.51 -5.72
CA GLU A 167 -11.20 6.92 -5.32
C GLU A 167 -10.11 7.21 -6.36
N LEU A 168 -10.43 7.10 -7.65
CA LEU A 168 -9.49 7.45 -8.72
C LEU A 168 -9.10 8.93 -8.70
N ASP A 169 -10.03 9.85 -8.39
CA ASP A 169 -9.71 11.27 -8.21
C ASP A 169 -8.79 11.49 -7.00
N CYS A 170 -9.02 10.76 -5.90
CA CYS A 170 -8.14 10.79 -4.74
C CYS A 170 -6.71 10.32 -5.09
N PHE A 171 -6.57 9.27 -5.90
CA PHE A 171 -5.27 8.81 -6.41
C PHE A 171 -4.58 9.83 -7.31
N ARG A 172 -5.31 10.54 -8.18
CA ARG A 172 -4.76 11.63 -9.01
C ARG A 172 -4.24 12.78 -8.15
N GLU A 173 -5.01 13.20 -7.13
CA GLU A 173 -4.57 14.22 -6.17
C GLU A 173 -3.30 13.78 -5.41
N GLY A 174 -3.31 12.56 -4.88
CA GLY A 174 -2.14 11.97 -4.22
C GLY A 174 -0.93 11.86 -5.16
N GLY A 175 -1.17 11.45 -6.40
CA GLY A 175 -0.15 11.37 -7.45
C GLY A 175 0.51 12.72 -7.75
N ALA A 176 -0.29 13.78 -7.85
CA ALA A 176 0.22 15.14 -8.03
C ALA A 176 1.05 15.62 -6.82
N ILE A 177 0.64 15.26 -5.60
CA ILE A 177 1.38 15.59 -4.37
C ILE A 177 2.73 14.88 -4.34
N VAL A 178 2.73 13.55 -4.49
CA VAL A 178 3.96 12.76 -4.36
C VAL A 178 4.93 13.01 -5.52
N THR A 179 4.42 13.33 -6.71
CA THR A 179 5.25 13.74 -7.87
C THR A 179 6.11 14.97 -7.53
N ARG A 180 5.52 16.01 -6.92
CA ARG A 180 6.28 17.19 -6.49
C ARG A 180 7.25 16.85 -5.36
N GLY A 181 6.83 16.02 -4.40
CA GLY A 181 7.71 15.60 -3.31
C GLY A 181 8.91 14.82 -3.80
N LEU A 182 8.70 13.81 -4.65
CA LEU A 182 9.79 13.01 -5.20
C LEU A 182 10.71 13.86 -6.12
N THR A 183 10.15 14.81 -6.88
CA THR A 183 10.94 15.75 -7.65
C THR A 183 11.91 16.54 -6.76
N ALA A 184 11.43 17.11 -5.64
CA ALA A 184 12.28 17.87 -4.72
C ALA A 184 13.38 16.99 -4.07
N LEU A 185 13.05 15.75 -3.71
CA LEU A 185 14.00 14.77 -3.20
C LEU A 185 15.11 14.50 -4.23
N MET A 186 14.73 14.19 -5.48
CA MET A 186 15.68 13.86 -6.55
C MET A 186 16.59 15.04 -6.90
N GLU A 187 16.05 16.27 -6.94
CA GLU A 187 16.83 17.48 -7.14
C GLU A 187 17.87 17.69 -6.04
N ALA A 188 17.50 17.47 -4.77
CA ALA A 188 18.42 17.57 -3.65
C ALA A 188 19.56 16.55 -3.76
N MET A 189 19.27 15.30 -4.12
CA MET A 189 20.28 14.26 -4.33
C MET A 189 21.23 14.58 -5.51
N VAL A 190 20.69 15.09 -6.62
CA VAL A 190 21.53 15.56 -7.75
C VAL A 190 22.49 16.67 -7.31
N GLN A 191 22.06 17.56 -6.41
CA GLN A 191 22.86 18.64 -5.86
C GLN A 191 23.90 18.17 -4.83
N GLY A 192 23.92 16.88 -4.45
CA GLY A 192 24.84 16.32 -3.46
C GLY A 192 24.44 16.60 -2.01
N LYS A 193 23.16 16.83 -1.76
CA LYS A 193 22.63 16.88 -0.40
C LYS A 193 22.67 15.50 0.25
N THR A 194 22.71 15.46 1.58
CA THR A 194 22.61 14.20 2.34
C THR A 194 21.25 13.54 2.11
N GLU A 195 21.17 12.23 2.35
CA GLU A 195 19.88 11.53 2.28
C GLU A 195 18.84 12.15 3.23
N ALA A 196 19.27 12.56 4.43
CA ALA A 196 18.40 13.25 5.39
C ALA A 196 17.84 14.57 4.86
N GLU A 197 18.70 15.41 4.23
CA GLU A 197 18.27 16.68 3.62
C GLU A 197 17.34 16.45 2.43
N ALA A 198 17.60 15.44 1.61
CA ALA A 198 16.78 15.09 0.46
C ALA A 198 15.41 14.53 0.88
N ALA A 199 15.39 13.63 1.88
CA ALA A 199 14.14 13.14 2.47
C ALA A 199 13.30 14.29 3.06
N ALA A 200 13.95 15.21 3.79
CA ALA A 200 13.28 16.38 4.35
C ALA A 200 12.69 17.30 3.26
N ALA A 201 13.39 17.49 2.14
CA ALA A 201 12.88 18.28 1.01
C ALA A 201 11.60 17.66 0.42
N GLY A 202 11.60 16.34 0.18
CA GLY A 202 10.42 15.62 -0.30
C GLY A 202 9.28 15.64 0.70
N ALA A 203 9.56 15.30 1.97
CA ALA A 203 8.60 15.27 3.06
C ALA A 203 7.90 16.63 3.25
N LYS A 204 8.68 17.73 3.21
CA LYS A 204 8.14 19.09 3.33
C LYS A 204 7.03 19.35 2.32
N ILE A 205 7.25 19.02 1.04
CA ILE A 205 6.27 19.24 -0.03
C ILE A 205 4.99 18.40 0.22
N VAL A 206 5.15 17.14 0.59
CA VAL A 206 4.01 16.25 0.88
C VAL A 206 3.19 16.78 2.04
N MET A 207 3.83 17.16 3.15
CA MET A 207 3.16 17.70 4.35
C MET A 207 2.46 19.03 4.07
N GLU A 208 3.12 19.98 3.42
CA GLU A 208 2.53 21.28 3.07
C GLU A 208 1.32 21.15 2.14
N SER A 209 1.25 20.05 1.39
CA SER A 209 0.11 19.70 0.53
C SER A 209 -1.01 18.96 1.26
N GLY A 210 -0.90 18.75 2.58
CA GLY A 210 -1.87 17.99 3.37
C GLY A 210 -1.79 16.47 3.19
N GLY A 211 -0.71 15.98 2.60
CA GLY A 211 -0.43 14.55 2.44
C GLY A 211 0.33 13.95 3.62
N SER A 212 0.52 12.64 3.57
CA SER A 212 1.38 11.90 4.49
C SER A 212 2.25 10.90 3.73
N TRP A 213 3.15 10.22 4.44
CA TRP A 213 3.95 9.12 3.88
C TRP A 213 4.21 8.08 4.96
N HIS A 214 4.63 6.91 4.52
CA HIS A 214 5.15 5.89 5.43
C HIS A 214 6.67 5.99 5.56
N ARG A 215 7.38 5.87 4.44
CA ARG A 215 8.84 5.99 4.38
C ARG A 215 9.28 6.74 3.12
N ILE A 216 10.51 7.24 3.21
CA ILE A 216 11.22 7.88 2.11
C ILE A 216 12.59 7.19 1.98
N PRO A 217 12.63 5.94 1.48
CA PRO A 217 13.89 5.22 1.35
C PRO A 217 14.77 5.89 0.31
N ILE A 218 16.04 6.04 0.67
CA ILE A 218 17.08 6.60 -0.21
C ILE A 218 18.35 5.77 -0.03
N SER A 219 19.06 5.53 -1.11
CA SER A 219 20.34 4.88 -1.08
C SER A 219 21.26 5.40 -2.19
N HIS A 220 22.57 5.41 -1.94
CA HIS A 220 23.55 5.91 -2.91
C HIS A 220 24.89 5.17 -2.85
N GLY A 221 25.66 5.28 -3.92
CA GLY A 221 27.03 4.78 -4.03
C GLY A 221 27.11 3.27 -3.75
N SER A 222 28.04 2.84 -2.93
CA SER A 222 28.24 1.43 -2.59
C SER A 222 27.11 0.79 -1.80
N LYS A 223 26.23 1.59 -1.21
CA LYS A 223 25.03 1.13 -0.49
C LYS A 223 23.81 0.99 -1.41
N GLY A 224 23.90 1.42 -2.67
CA GLY A 224 22.79 1.47 -3.63
C GLY A 224 22.07 0.14 -3.85
N ARG A 225 22.70 -1.01 -3.59
CA ARG A 225 22.03 -2.33 -3.66
C ARG A 225 21.02 -2.60 -2.54
N TYR A 226 20.95 -1.74 -1.53
CA TYR A 226 19.93 -1.75 -0.50
C TYR A 226 18.87 -0.71 -0.81
N LEU A 227 17.62 -0.98 -0.49
CA LEU A 227 16.55 0.00 -0.68
C LEU A 227 16.81 1.28 0.15
N GLU A 228 17.40 1.12 1.34
CA GLU A 228 17.77 2.19 2.25
C GLU A 228 19.24 2.04 2.68
N SER A 229 20.01 3.13 2.65
CA SER A 229 21.38 3.12 3.16
C SER A 229 21.46 2.90 4.66
N ASN A 230 20.48 3.41 5.41
CA ASN A 230 20.41 3.23 6.85
C ASN A 230 19.49 2.03 7.18
N PRO A 231 20.02 0.95 7.77
CA PRO A 231 19.24 -0.24 8.11
C PRO A 231 18.31 -0.04 9.31
N LEU A 232 18.41 1.09 10.01
CA LEU A 232 17.59 1.44 11.17
C LEU A 232 16.58 2.54 10.81
N VAL A 233 15.73 2.87 11.76
CA VAL A 233 14.82 4.01 11.65
C VAL A 233 15.63 5.30 11.56
N GLY A 234 15.34 6.11 10.57
CA GLY A 234 16.01 7.40 10.32
C GLY A 234 16.66 7.45 8.93
N TYR A 235 17.45 8.50 8.72
CA TYR A 235 18.06 8.80 7.44
C TYR A 235 19.56 8.99 7.60
N SER A 236 20.35 8.57 6.60
CA SER A 236 21.78 8.80 6.59
C SER A 236 22.10 10.30 6.43
N THR A 237 23.09 10.75 7.20
CA THR A 237 23.70 12.09 7.05
C THR A 237 24.89 12.07 6.09
N ASP A 238 25.16 10.95 5.43
CA ASP A 238 26.15 10.85 4.38
C ASP A 238 25.60 11.49 3.10
N ALA A 239 26.46 12.21 2.39
CA ALA A 239 26.17 12.78 1.09
C ALA A 239 26.75 11.90 -0.02
N PRO A 240 26.06 11.77 -1.17
CA PRO A 240 26.64 11.09 -2.32
C PRO A 240 27.87 11.82 -2.86
N ALA A 241 28.88 11.08 -3.26
CA ALA A 241 29.97 11.66 -4.01
C ALA A 241 29.52 12.00 -5.44
N ARG A 242 30.18 12.97 -6.06
CA ARG A 242 29.88 13.32 -7.46
C ARG A 242 30.12 12.13 -8.37
N GLY A 243 29.13 11.73 -9.14
CA GLY A 243 29.15 10.55 -9.99
C GLY A 243 28.54 9.29 -9.35
N ASP A 244 28.24 9.31 -8.06
CA ASP A 244 27.50 8.20 -7.42
C ASP A 244 26.08 8.10 -8.01
N MET A 245 25.67 6.90 -8.35
CA MET A 245 24.25 6.62 -8.53
C MET A 245 23.53 6.63 -7.19
N PHE A 246 22.30 7.10 -7.23
CA PHE A 246 21.37 7.05 -6.11
C PHE A 246 19.98 6.70 -6.60
N HIS A 247 19.18 6.17 -5.74
CA HIS A 247 17.74 6.02 -5.95
C HIS A 247 16.97 6.46 -4.71
N GLY A 248 15.68 6.80 -4.90
CA GLY A 248 14.83 7.24 -3.81
C GLY A 248 13.36 7.09 -4.14
N TRP A 249 12.57 6.83 -3.10
CA TRP A 249 11.11 6.69 -3.14
C TRP A 249 10.45 7.61 -2.13
N ILE A 250 9.20 7.92 -2.37
CA ILE A 250 8.26 8.37 -1.35
C ILE A 250 7.06 7.46 -1.42
N TYR A 251 6.83 6.66 -0.38
CA TYR A 251 5.69 5.75 -0.37
C TYR A 251 4.88 5.78 0.93
N GLY A 252 3.62 5.42 0.79
CA GLY A 252 2.70 5.34 1.91
C GLY A 252 1.30 5.85 1.58
N PRO A 253 0.48 6.11 2.62
CA PRO A 253 -0.87 6.65 2.47
C PRO A 253 -0.81 8.14 2.12
N ILE A 254 -0.40 8.46 0.89
CA ILE A 254 -0.06 9.81 0.45
C ILE A 254 -1.22 10.79 0.64
N TYR A 255 -2.43 10.37 0.26
CA TYR A 255 -3.61 11.24 0.38
C TYR A 255 -4.84 10.43 0.78
N GLN A 256 -5.55 10.87 1.82
CA GLN A 256 -6.78 10.23 2.33
C GLN A 256 -6.65 8.72 2.64
N GLY A 257 -5.45 8.26 2.98
CA GLY A 257 -5.17 6.85 3.26
C GLY A 257 -4.87 5.99 2.04
N TYR A 258 -4.85 6.56 0.82
CA TYR A 258 -4.54 5.84 -0.41
C TYR A 258 -3.04 5.85 -0.69
N TRP A 259 -2.51 4.66 -0.97
CA TRP A 259 -1.08 4.42 -1.10
C TRP A 259 -0.57 4.64 -2.51
N LEU A 260 0.55 5.33 -2.61
CA LEU A 260 1.37 5.49 -3.80
C LEU A 260 2.84 5.34 -3.40
N ASP A 261 3.68 4.94 -4.36
CA ASP A 261 5.06 4.54 -4.10
C ASP A 261 6.03 4.82 -5.27
N PRO A 262 5.96 5.97 -5.95
CA PRO A 262 6.88 6.23 -7.05
C PRO A 262 8.33 6.31 -6.58
N GLY A 263 9.22 5.76 -7.40
CA GLY A 263 10.66 5.76 -7.17
C GLY A 263 11.47 6.08 -8.42
N ARG A 264 12.61 6.74 -8.24
CA ARG A 264 13.49 7.15 -9.34
C ARG A 264 14.97 6.99 -9.00
N THR A 265 15.75 6.96 -10.06
CA THR A 265 17.22 6.94 -10.01
C THR A 265 17.82 8.19 -10.62
N GLY A 266 18.97 8.58 -10.11
CA GLY A 266 19.79 9.66 -10.63
C GLY A 266 21.27 9.47 -10.38
N VAL A 267 22.04 10.47 -10.80
CA VAL A 267 23.48 10.54 -10.56
C VAL A 267 23.82 11.88 -9.91
N CYS A 268 24.54 11.83 -8.79
CA CYS A 268 24.99 13.03 -8.09
C CYS A 268 25.86 13.91 -9.03
N GLY A 269 25.49 15.17 -9.14
CA GLY A 269 26.13 16.13 -10.08
C GLY A 269 25.62 16.03 -11.51
N GLY A 270 24.62 15.18 -11.82
CA GLY A 270 23.94 15.11 -13.11
C GLY A 270 24.81 14.70 -14.30
N LYS A 271 25.89 13.96 -14.06
CA LYS A 271 26.82 13.48 -15.12
C LYS A 271 27.05 11.98 -14.99
N PRO A 272 26.19 11.15 -15.58
CA PRO A 272 26.35 9.70 -15.56
C PRO A 272 27.57 9.25 -16.38
N SER A 273 28.20 8.14 -15.97
CA SER A 273 29.09 7.41 -16.85
C SER A 273 28.30 6.79 -18.02
N PRO A 274 28.97 6.40 -19.13
CA PRO A 274 28.29 5.72 -20.22
C PRO A 274 27.56 4.43 -19.78
N GLU A 275 28.08 3.69 -18.79
CA GLU A 275 27.46 2.47 -18.28
C GLU A 275 26.24 2.78 -17.42
N GLN A 276 26.33 3.75 -16.51
CA GLN A 276 25.19 4.21 -15.70
C GLN A 276 24.05 4.66 -16.61
N LYS A 277 24.37 5.40 -17.68
CA LYS A 277 23.38 5.86 -18.64
C LYS A 277 22.69 4.69 -19.32
N ARG A 278 23.46 3.74 -19.90
CA ARG A 278 22.90 2.56 -20.56
C ARG A 278 22.01 1.74 -19.64
N MET A 279 22.47 1.48 -18.41
CA MET A 279 21.73 0.70 -17.42
C MET A 279 20.41 1.37 -17.02
N GLY A 280 20.44 2.65 -16.68
CA GLY A 280 19.25 3.40 -16.28
C GLY A 280 18.23 3.52 -17.42
N GLU A 281 18.68 3.86 -18.64
CA GLU A 281 17.81 3.94 -19.81
C GLU A 281 17.20 2.56 -20.16
N LYS A 282 17.96 1.46 -20.01
CA LYS A 282 17.45 0.10 -20.23
C LYS A 282 16.41 -0.30 -19.20
N LEU A 283 16.57 0.07 -17.93
CA LEU A 283 15.57 -0.17 -16.90
C LEU A 283 14.25 0.54 -17.25
N VAL A 284 14.33 1.83 -17.58
CA VAL A 284 13.13 2.60 -17.96
C VAL A 284 12.46 2.02 -19.20
N GLU A 285 13.22 1.66 -20.24
CA GLU A 285 12.70 1.03 -21.45
C GLU A 285 11.89 -0.23 -21.13
N ILE A 286 12.42 -1.09 -20.24
CA ILE A 286 11.73 -2.33 -19.85
C ILE A 286 10.45 -2.01 -19.08
N MET A 287 10.49 -1.11 -18.11
CA MET A 287 9.29 -0.75 -17.33
C MET A 287 8.20 -0.10 -18.21
N GLU A 288 8.58 0.78 -19.12
CA GLU A 288 7.66 1.37 -20.10
C GLU A 288 7.08 0.29 -21.05
N ARG A 289 7.89 -0.70 -21.45
CA ARG A 289 7.44 -1.83 -22.27
C ARG A 289 6.42 -2.69 -21.52
N LEU A 290 6.64 -3.00 -20.24
CA LEU A 290 5.69 -3.74 -19.43
C LEU A 290 4.37 -2.96 -19.27
N MET A 291 4.48 -1.68 -18.96
CA MET A 291 3.31 -0.80 -18.80
C MET A 291 2.47 -0.71 -20.10
N ALA A 292 3.11 -0.73 -21.27
CA ALA A 292 2.41 -0.69 -22.55
C ALA A 292 1.58 -1.97 -22.85
N GLU A 293 1.88 -3.10 -22.23
CA GLU A 293 1.11 -4.34 -22.34
C GLU A 293 -0.12 -4.37 -21.41
N ILE A 294 -0.19 -3.46 -20.42
CA ILE A 294 -1.23 -3.47 -19.39
C ILE A 294 -2.50 -2.80 -19.89
N LYS A 295 -3.59 -3.57 -19.91
CA LYS A 295 -4.95 -3.13 -20.22
C LYS A 295 -5.96 -4.17 -19.71
N PRO A 296 -7.25 -3.82 -19.59
CA PRO A 296 -8.27 -4.77 -19.13
C PRO A 296 -8.28 -6.07 -19.94
N GLY A 297 -8.40 -7.21 -19.23
CA GLY A 297 -8.45 -8.56 -19.83
C GLY A 297 -7.08 -9.19 -20.09
N VAL A 298 -5.98 -8.48 -19.96
CA VAL A 298 -4.64 -9.06 -20.08
C VAL A 298 -4.30 -9.83 -18.81
N LEU A 299 -3.77 -11.04 -18.95
CA LEU A 299 -3.29 -11.84 -17.83
C LEU A 299 -2.10 -11.17 -17.15
N VAL A 300 -2.14 -11.04 -15.84
CA VAL A 300 -1.03 -10.49 -15.03
C VAL A 300 0.24 -11.30 -15.25
N LYS A 301 0.10 -12.63 -15.29
CA LYS A 301 1.20 -13.57 -15.53
C LYS A 301 1.91 -13.35 -16.85
N LYS A 302 1.18 -12.95 -17.91
CA LYS A 302 1.79 -12.62 -19.20
C LYS A 302 2.78 -11.47 -19.08
N VAL A 303 2.39 -10.41 -18.37
CA VAL A 303 3.25 -9.23 -18.16
C VAL A 303 4.43 -9.57 -17.24
N ALA A 304 4.21 -10.37 -16.21
CA ALA A 304 5.26 -10.84 -15.33
C ALA A 304 6.33 -11.69 -16.05
N LEU A 305 5.91 -12.62 -16.89
CA LEU A 305 6.82 -13.44 -17.72
C LEU A 305 7.59 -12.61 -18.75
N LEU A 306 6.95 -11.59 -19.33
CA LEU A 306 7.64 -10.63 -20.20
C LEU A 306 8.71 -9.85 -19.42
N GLY A 307 8.43 -9.49 -18.18
CA GLY A 307 9.41 -8.86 -17.26
C GLY A 307 10.63 -9.75 -17.04
N ASP A 308 10.43 -11.03 -16.74
CA ASP A 308 11.51 -12.01 -16.60
C ASP A 308 12.35 -12.13 -17.86
N GLU A 309 11.69 -12.22 -19.02
CA GLU A 309 12.37 -12.32 -20.32
C GLU A 309 13.25 -11.09 -20.58
N LEU A 310 12.66 -9.89 -20.55
CA LEU A 310 13.37 -8.64 -20.88
C LEU A 310 14.49 -8.35 -19.88
N THR A 311 14.24 -8.63 -18.58
CA THR A 311 15.22 -8.40 -17.53
C THR A 311 16.40 -9.36 -17.65
N SER A 312 16.15 -10.65 -17.89
CA SER A 312 17.23 -11.64 -18.08
C SER A 312 18.10 -11.36 -19.29
N GLN A 313 17.53 -10.78 -20.36
CA GLN A 313 18.25 -10.37 -21.56
C GLN A 313 19.05 -9.08 -21.40
N SER A 314 18.76 -8.27 -20.36
CA SER A 314 19.41 -6.96 -20.16
C SER A 314 20.89 -7.04 -19.76
N GLY A 315 21.27 -8.10 -19.06
CA GLY A 315 22.61 -8.30 -18.51
C GLY A 315 22.90 -7.52 -17.22
N TYR A 316 21.91 -6.79 -16.67
CA TYR A 316 22.07 -5.92 -15.50
C TYR A 316 21.49 -6.47 -14.19
N VAL A 317 20.82 -7.58 -14.21
CA VAL A 317 20.17 -8.14 -13.01
C VAL A 317 21.12 -8.97 -12.20
N SER A 318 21.35 -8.60 -10.94
CA SER A 318 22.05 -9.44 -9.98
C SER A 318 21.11 -10.48 -9.34
N GLU A 319 21.66 -11.64 -8.92
CA GLU A 319 20.88 -12.65 -8.19
C GLU A 319 20.37 -12.13 -6.84
N VAL A 320 21.08 -11.18 -6.21
CA VAL A 320 20.66 -10.54 -4.97
C VAL A 320 19.38 -9.74 -5.18
N LEU A 321 19.30 -8.97 -6.26
CA LEU A 321 18.11 -8.19 -6.59
C LEU A 321 16.93 -9.08 -6.97
N LYS A 322 17.15 -10.15 -7.74
CA LYS A 322 16.12 -11.14 -8.05
C LYS A 322 15.53 -11.80 -6.79
N THR A 323 16.35 -12.01 -5.77
CA THR A 323 15.89 -12.59 -4.51
C THR A 323 15.15 -11.60 -3.64
N ASN A 324 15.63 -10.36 -3.55
CA ASN A 324 15.07 -9.34 -2.67
C ASN A 324 13.89 -8.58 -3.31
N TRP A 325 13.84 -8.50 -4.63
CA TRP A 325 12.82 -7.78 -5.39
C TRP A 325 12.36 -8.57 -6.62
N PRO A 326 11.58 -9.63 -6.41
CA PRO A 326 11.27 -10.59 -7.47
C PRO A 326 10.13 -10.15 -8.39
N TYR A 327 9.47 -9.03 -8.15
CA TYR A 327 8.29 -8.60 -8.88
C TYR A 327 8.52 -7.32 -9.69
N TYR A 328 7.66 -7.12 -10.69
CA TYR A 328 7.68 -5.99 -11.64
C TYR A 328 6.56 -4.99 -11.37
N GLY A 329 6.00 -5.02 -10.19
CA GLY A 329 4.96 -4.12 -9.73
C GLY A 329 3.85 -4.83 -8.96
N HIS A 330 2.90 -4.04 -8.48
CA HIS A 330 1.75 -4.50 -7.71
C HIS A 330 0.61 -3.48 -7.80
N SER A 331 -0.57 -3.86 -7.33
CA SER A 331 -1.68 -2.91 -7.19
C SER A 331 -1.57 -2.08 -5.91
N ASN A 332 -2.21 -0.92 -5.95
CA ASN A 332 -2.28 0.04 -4.86
C ASN A 332 -3.75 0.31 -4.47
N GLY A 333 -3.97 0.50 -3.18
CA GLY A 333 -5.26 0.84 -2.59
C GLY A 333 -5.07 1.59 -1.30
N CYS A 334 -5.81 1.24 -0.25
CA CYS A 334 -5.53 1.71 1.11
C CYS A 334 -4.26 1.05 1.72
N MET A 335 -3.60 0.23 0.95
CA MET A 335 -2.28 -0.38 1.17
C MET A 335 -1.82 -0.99 -0.16
N TRP A 336 -0.70 -1.71 -0.17
CA TRP A 336 -0.34 -2.57 -1.31
C TRP A 336 -1.35 -3.71 -1.44
N GLU A 337 -1.73 -4.03 -2.68
CA GLU A 337 -2.78 -4.97 -3.00
C GLU A 337 -2.37 -5.92 -4.12
N ARG A 338 -3.13 -7.00 -4.28
CA ARG A 338 -3.09 -7.83 -5.50
C ARG A 338 -3.74 -7.09 -6.66
N PRO A 339 -3.34 -7.41 -7.94
CA PRO A 339 -2.32 -8.38 -8.32
C PRO A 339 -0.89 -7.91 -8.08
N TYR A 340 0.00 -8.88 -7.82
CA TYR A 340 1.45 -8.69 -7.92
C TYR A 340 1.92 -9.14 -9.30
N ILE A 341 2.71 -8.32 -9.99
CA ILE A 341 3.26 -8.64 -11.32
C ILE A 341 4.51 -9.52 -11.11
N GLU A 342 4.27 -10.77 -10.71
CA GLU A 342 5.30 -11.77 -10.43
C GLU A 342 4.76 -13.17 -10.75
N PRO A 343 5.48 -14.01 -11.57
CA PRO A 343 4.92 -15.26 -12.08
C PRO A 343 4.49 -16.29 -11.03
N ARG A 344 5.11 -16.27 -9.83
CA ARG A 344 4.80 -17.20 -8.73
C ARG A 344 3.70 -16.71 -7.80
N LEU A 345 3.42 -15.38 -7.80
CA LEU A 345 2.45 -14.74 -6.90
C LEU A 345 1.09 -14.51 -7.56
N CYS A 346 1.05 -14.33 -8.88
CA CYS A 346 -0.19 -14.21 -9.61
C CYS A 346 -0.75 -15.58 -10.04
N SER A 347 -2.07 -15.72 -10.06
CA SER A 347 -2.72 -16.92 -10.57
C SER A 347 -2.69 -16.98 -12.10
N ASP A 348 -2.96 -18.17 -12.67
CA ASP A 348 -3.04 -18.36 -14.13
C ASP A 348 -4.27 -17.67 -14.75
N THR A 349 -5.22 -17.23 -13.96
CA THR A 349 -6.48 -16.63 -14.41
C THR A 349 -6.62 -15.16 -14.01
N GLU A 350 -5.68 -14.63 -13.22
CA GLU A 350 -5.72 -13.24 -12.75
C GLU A 350 -5.46 -12.27 -13.90
N ILE A 351 -6.36 -11.31 -14.07
CA ILE A 351 -6.31 -10.32 -15.15
C ILE A 351 -6.25 -8.90 -14.57
N PHE A 352 -5.70 -8.00 -15.36
CA PHE A 352 -5.87 -6.58 -15.12
C PHE A 352 -7.31 -6.16 -15.44
N GLU A 353 -7.89 -5.32 -14.61
CA GLU A 353 -9.25 -4.84 -14.76
C GLU A 353 -9.28 -3.30 -14.80
N GLU A 354 -10.27 -2.72 -15.52
CA GLU A 354 -10.49 -1.27 -15.52
C GLU A 354 -10.70 -0.74 -14.10
N ASN A 355 -10.17 0.44 -13.81
CA ASN A 355 -10.20 1.09 -12.50
C ASN A 355 -9.34 0.45 -11.39
N MET A 356 -8.48 -0.49 -11.71
CA MET A 356 -7.38 -0.82 -10.82
C MET A 356 -6.36 0.31 -10.82
N VAL A 357 -5.68 0.50 -9.69
CA VAL A 357 -4.49 1.36 -9.57
C VAL A 357 -3.31 0.45 -9.25
N ALA A 358 -2.20 0.63 -9.95
CA ALA A 358 -1.04 -0.24 -9.78
C ALA A 358 0.26 0.51 -10.07
N SER A 359 1.38 -0.17 -9.84
CA SER A 359 2.71 0.27 -10.24
C SER A 359 3.38 -0.70 -11.20
N VAL A 360 4.34 -0.21 -11.98
CA VAL A 360 5.45 -1.00 -12.52
C VAL A 360 6.71 -0.56 -11.83
N GLU A 361 7.53 -1.53 -11.41
CA GLU A 361 8.78 -1.28 -10.70
C GLU A 361 9.87 -2.27 -11.10
N GLY A 362 11.13 -1.85 -10.92
CA GLY A 362 12.27 -2.72 -11.16
C GLY A 362 13.57 -2.11 -10.69
N PHE A 363 14.56 -3.00 -10.54
CA PHE A 363 15.90 -2.65 -10.11
C PHE A 363 16.95 -3.31 -10.99
N PHE A 364 18.00 -2.58 -11.29
CA PHE A 364 19.22 -3.10 -11.93
C PHE A 364 20.43 -2.79 -11.08
N ASP A 365 21.37 -3.73 -11.06
CA ASP A 365 22.64 -3.58 -10.39
C ASP A 365 23.77 -4.03 -11.33
N PHE A 366 24.83 -3.27 -11.39
CA PHE A 366 25.97 -3.59 -12.23
C PHE A 366 27.27 -3.10 -11.58
N GLU A 367 28.25 -3.99 -11.49
CA GLU A 367 29.53 -3.67 -10.90
C GLU A 367 30.21 -2.52 -11.64
N GLY A 368 30.63 -1.50 -10.89
CA GLY A 368 31.24 -0.27 -11.43
C GLY A 368 30.28 0.79 -11.93
N ALA A 369 28.97 0.48 -12.09
CA ALA A 369 27.94 1.47 -12.38
C ALA A 369 27.14 1.85 -11.13
N GLY A 370 26.77 0.88 -10.31
CA GLY A 370 25.90 1.03 -9.15
C GLY A 370 24.54 0.41 -9.36
N THR A 371 23.54 0.88 -8.61
CA THR A 371 22.17 0.35 -8.66
C THR A 371 21.20 1.41 -9.17
N ALA A 372 20.36 1.03 -10.10
CA ALA A 372 19.22 1.82 -10.59
C ALA A 372 17.91 1.21 -10.11
N GLY A 373 16.96 2.06 -9.74
CA GLY A 373 15.59 1.67 -9.41
C GLY A 373 14.58 2.60 -10.08
N TYR A 374 13.42 2.08 -10.40
CA TYR A 374 12.34 2.81 -11.05
C TYR A 374 11.00 2.26 -10.61
N GLU A 375 10.08 3.16 -10.28
CA GLU A 375 8.69 2.81 -10.01
C GLU A 375 7.75 3.93 -10.42
N THR A 376 6.64 3.57 -11.05
CA THR A 376 5.61 4.52 -11.51
C THR A 376 4.22 3.96 -11.26
N ASN A 377 3.35 4.78 -10.66
CA ASN A 377 1.95 4.44 -10.44
C ASN A 377 1.06 4.90 -11.59
N TYR A 378 0.05 4.10 -11.88
CA TYR A 378 -0.91 4.35 -12.94
C TYR A 378 -2.31 3.82 -12.58
N ILE A 379 -3.32 4.38 -13.25
CA ILE A 379 -4.68 3.88 -13.27
C ILE A 379 -4.87 3.06 -14.54
N ILE A 380 -5.50 1.88 -14.44
CA ILE A 380 -5.87 1.08 -15.61
C ILE A 380 -7.18 1.65 -16.19
N THR A 381 -7.11 2.12 -17.43
CA THR A 381 -8.23 2.68 -18.18
C THR A 381 -8.83 1.63 -19.13
N LYS A 382 -9.88 1.95 -19.84
CA LYS A 382 -10.52 1.07 -20.84
C LYS A 382 -9.57 0.50 -21.89
N THR A 383 -8.52 1.24 -22.25
CA THR A 383 -7.67 0.91 -23.40
C THR A 383 -6.17 0.79 -23.10
N GLY A 384 -5.77 1.05 -21.86
CA GLY A 384 -4.38 1.08 -21.44
C GLY A 384 -4.24 1.66 -20.04
N VAL A 385 -3.25 2.53 -19.81
CA VAL A 385 -2.96 3.11 -18.50
C VAL A 385 -2.89 4.64 -18.54
N GLU A 386 -3.26 5.27 -17.44
CA GLU A 386 -3.07 6.69 -17.13
C GLU A 386 -1.99 6.81 -16.05
N VAL A 387 -0.81 7.34 -16.38
CA VAL A 387 0.25 7.58 -15.40
C VAL A 387 -0.16 8.71 -14.46
N ILE A 388 -0.20 8.44 -13.16
CA ILE A 388 -0.60 9.41 -12.13
C ILE A 388 0.57 9.95 -11.30
N THR A 389 1.77 9.40 -11.47
CA THR A 389 3.02 9.88 -10.86
C THR A 389 4.06 10.24 -11.93
N PRO A 390 3.81 11.27 -12.77
CA PRO A 390 4.63 11.61 -13.92
C PRO A 390 5.93 12.35 -13.51
N VAL A 391 6.73 11.71 -12.67
CA VAL A 391 8.07 12.21 -12.33
C VAL A 391 9.01 11.96 -13.51
N ARG A 392 9.94 12.88 -13.75
CA ARG A 392 11.02 12.68 -14.73
C ARG A 392 11.65 11.28 -14.54
N ASN A 393 11.82 10.52 -15.62
CA ASN A 393 12.20 9.11 -15.54
C ASN A 393 13.59 8.90 -14.91
N ILE A 394 14.57 9.70 -15.27
CA ILE A 394 15.95 9.59 -14.77
C ILE A 394 16.52 10.99 -14.49
N TRP A 395 17.33 11.10 -13.46
CA TRP A 395 17.87 12.36 -12.96
C TRP A 395 19.38 12.47 -13.19
N TRP A 396 19.74 12.98 -14.37
CA TRP A 396 21.07 13.43 -14.74
C TRP A 396 21.07 14.56 -15.77
#